data_e30729fd4b077fef61baf72ae690937b
#
_entry.id   e30729fd4b077fef61baf72ae690937b
#
_cell.length_a   1.000
_cell.length_b   1.000
_cell.length_c   1.000
_cell.angle_alpha   90.00
_cell.angle_beta   90.00
_cell.angle_gamma   90.00
#
_symmetry.space_group_name_H-M   'P 1'
#
loop_
_entity.id
_entity.type
_entity.pdbx_description
1 polymer ?
#
loop_
_entity_poly.entity_id
_entity_poly.type
_entity_poly.pdbx_seq_one_letter_code
_entity_poly.pdbx_strand_id
1 'polypeptide(L)'
;MKQKTYTQQGKLMYFIFIPLIAINLFLFFQKIIQHSGQSVHYFALLSFLFLLLFACFYKLTIIISDSNLTFKMGVGIIQKTYPIKEIKSIKPHRNTVLNGWGVRVIPGGWLYNVSGFQSIELTFTNNSKIIRIGTNVPEEICSELNKIKK
;
A
#
# COMPACT_ATOMS: atom_id res chain seq x y z
N MET A 1 2.52 -17.79 -20.05
CA MET A 1 3.19 -16.81 -19.19
C MET A 1 2.65 -16.98 -17.78
N LYS A 2 3.48 -17.42 -16.81
CA LYS A 2 3.03 -17.59 -15.40
C LYS A 2 3.20 -16.25 -14.69
N GLN A 3 2.09 -15.58 -14.46
CA GLN A 3 2.04 -14.40 -13.60
C GLN A 3 1.97 -14.85 -12.14
N LYS A 4 2.86 -14.35 -11.27
CA LYS A 4 2.82 -14.57 -9.83
C LYS A 4 2.30 -13.34 -9.12
N THR A 5 1.40 -13.54 -8.15
CA THR A 5 0.77 -12.47 -7.39
C THR A 5 0.95 -12.71 -5.90
N TYR A 6 1.45 -11.69 -5.20
CA TYR A 6 1.65 -11.67 -3.76
C TYR A 6 0.83 -10.55 -3.15
N THR A 7 0.07 -10.83 -2.10
CA THR A 7 -0.79 -9.84 -1.46
C THR A 7 -0.51 -9.75 0.03
N GLN A 8 -0.26 -8.52 0.49
CA GLN A 8 -0.16 -8.18 1.91
C GLN A 8 -1.44 -7.46 2.34
N GLN A 9 -2.09 -7.96 3.39
CA GLN A 9 -3.26 -7.30 3.99
C GLN A 9 -2.82 -6.16 4.90
N GLY A 10 -3.49 -5.03 4.82
CA GLY A 10 -3.28 -3.87 5.68
C GLY A 10 -3.96 -4.05 7.05
N LYS A 11 -3.55 -5.04 7.84
CA LYS A 11 -4.22 -5.38 9.11
C LYS A 11 -4.45 -4.17 10.01
N LEU A 12 -3.47 -3.28 10.14
CA LEU A 12 -3.60 -2.08 10.93
C LEU A 12 -4.69 -1.15 10.39
N MET A 13 -4.88 -1.08 9.07
CA MET A 13 -5.92 -0.26 8.45
C MET A 13 -7.31 -0.74 8.84
N TYR A 14 -7.52 -2.06 8.93
CA TYR A 14 -8.79 -2.61 9.41
C TYR A 14 -9.06 -2.19 10.85
N PHE A 15 -8.07 -2.31 11.75
CA PHE A 15 -8.24 -1.95 13.18
C PHE A 15 -8.49 -0.46 13.40
N ILE A 16 -7.96 0.41 12.56
CA ILE A 16 -8.13 1.85 12.68
C ILE A 16 -9.42 2.31 11.97
N PHE A 17 -9.57 1.98 10.68
CA PHE A 17 -10.62 2.57 9.87
C PHE A 17 -12.00 1.97 10.12
N ILE A 18 -12.12 0.67 10.44
CA ILE A 18 -13.43 0.08 10.70
C ILE A 18 -14.13 0.73 11.90
N PRO A 19 -13.49 0.86 13.09
CA PRO A 19 -14.12 1.57 14.22
C PRO A 19 -14.40 3.05 13.92
N LEU A 20 -13.48 3.75 13.25
CA LEU A 20 -13.68 5.16 12.91
C LEU A 20 -14.87 5.36 11.96
N ILE A 21 -15.03 4.50 10.95
CA ILE A 21 -16.16 4.53 10.04
C ILE A 21 -17.45 4.22 10.80
N ALA A 22 -17.46 3.19 11.68
CA ALA A 22 -18.64 2.81 12.46
C ALA A 22 -19.10 3.94 13.39
N ILE A 23 -18.17 4.55 14.14
CA ILE A 23 -18.47 5.68 15.04
C ILE A 23 -18.99 6.88 14.22
N ASN A 24 -18.34 7.19 13.11
CA ASN A 24 -18.73 8.31 12.27
C ASN A 24 -20.12 8.11 11.67
N LEU A 25 -20.44 6.91 11.17
CA LEU A 25 -21.76 6.57 10.67
C LEU A 25 -22.83 6.66 11.76
N PHE A 26 -22.53 6.18 12.97
CA PHE A 26 -23.43 6.30 14.12
C PHE A 26 -23.77 7.77 14.40
N LEU A 27 -22.76 8.64 14.48
CA LEU A 27 -22.95 10.08 14.70
C LEU A 27 -23.70 10.73 13.52
N PHE A 28 -23.44 10.33 12.30
CA PHE A 28 -24.16 10.77 11.11
C PHE A 28 -25.66 10.49 11.21
N PHE A 29 -26.04 9.25 11.55
CA PHE A 29 -27.44 8.88 11.72
C PHE A 29 -28.10 9.65 12.88
N GLN A 30 -27.41 9.85 14.00
CA GLN A 30 -27.93 10.66 15.09
C GLN A 30 -28.25 12.09 14.66
N LYS A 31 -27.37 12.71 13.84
CA LYS A 31 -27.58 14.07 13.33
C LYS A 31 -28.75 14.17 12.34
N ILE A 32 -28.99 13.14 11.56
CA ILE A 32 -30.17 13.05 10.71
C ILE A 32 -31.45 13.07 11.58
N ILE A 33 -31.50 12.23 12.61
CA ILE A 33 -32.65 12.13 13.51
C ILE A 33 -32.91 13.47 14.24
N GLN A 34 -31.83 14.17 14.64
CA GLN A 34 -31.94 15.47 15.32
C GLN A 34 -32.26 16.66 14.38
N HIS A 35 -32.47 16.43 13.07
CA HIS A 35 -32.74 17.44 12.05
C HIS A 35 -31.68 18.59 12.01
N SER A 36 -30.42 18.31 12.40
CA SER A 36 -29.34 19.30 12.41
C SER A 36 -28.64 19.41 11.05
N GLY A 37 -29.28 20.11 10.11
CA GLY A 37 -28.95 20.13 8.70
C GLY A 37 -27.48 20.39 8.34
N GLN A 38 -26.81 21.37 8.93
CA GLN A 38 -25.40 21.68 8.58
C GLN A 38 -24.42 20.59 9.04
N SER A 39 -24.63 19.99 10.21
CA SER A 39 -23.74 18.95 10.77
C SER A 39 -23.74 17.67 9.95
N VAL A 40 -24.84 17.32 9.28
CA VAL A 40 -24.98 16.12 8.47
C VAL A 40 -23.98 16.10 7.31
N HIS A 41 -23.76 17.23 6.65
CA HIS A 41 -22.81 17.31 5.52
C HIS A 41 -21.36 17.05 5.94
N TYR A 42 -20.94 17.53 7.13
CA TYR A 42 -19.60 17.28 7.66
C TYR A 42 -19.36 15.78 7.93
N PHE A 43 -20.33 15.10 8.56
CA PHE A 43 -20.21 13.66 8.83
C PHE A 43 -20.26 12.84 7.56
N ALA A 44 -21.06 13.23 6.55
CA ALA A 44 -21.08 12.60 5.25
C ALA A 44 -19.72 12.71 4.53
N LEU A 45 -19.14 13.92 4.51
CA LEU A 45 -17.83 14.17 3.89
C LEU A 45 -16.73 13.37 4.62
N LEU A 46 -16.75 13.33 5.95
CA LEU A 46 -15.78 12.60 6.75
C LEU A 46 -15.89 11.08 6.54
N SER A 47 -17.11 10.54 6.44
CA SER A 47 -17.34 9.14 6.09
C SER A 47 -16.78 8.80 4.72
N PHE A 48 -17.02 9.65 3.73
CA PHE A 48 -16.48 9.48 2.38
C PHE A 48 -14.95 9.47 2.39
N LEU A 49 -14.34 10.40 3.13
CA LEU A 49 -12.87 10.47 3.26
C LEU A 49 -12.29 9.20 3.90
N PHE A 50 -12.88 8.70 4.99
CA PHE A 50 -12.42 7.48 5.64
C PHE A 50 -12.55 6.26 4.74
N LEU A 51 -13.65 6.13 4.01
CA LEU A 51 -13.87 5.06 3.04
C LEU A 51 -12.84 5.13 1.89
N LEU A 52 -12.56 6.33 1.39
CA LEU A 52 -11.55 6.54 0.35
C LEU A 52 -10.15 6.13 0.82
N LEU A 53 -9.75 6.59 2.02
CA LEU A 53 -8.45 6.22 2.59
C LEU A 53 -8.36 4.72 2.85
N PHE A 54 -9.40 4.11 3.38
CA PHE A 54 -9.45 2.66 3.55
C PHE A 54 -9.31 1.93 2.21
N ALA A 55 -10.06 2.35 1.19
CA ALA A 55 -9.99 1.78 -0.16
C ALA A 55 -8.59 1.89 -0.79
N CYS A 56 -7.82 2.94 -0.46
CA CYS A 56 -6.45 3.12 -0.94
C CYS A 56 -5.44 2.20 -0.24
N PHE A 57 -5.64 1.85 1.04
CA PHE A 57 -4.59 1.27 1.88
C PHE A 57 -4.91 -0.10 2.50
N TYR A 58 -6.09 -0.70 2.25
CA TYR A 58 -6.49 -1.96 2.89
C TYR A 58 -5.65 -3.18 2.46
N LYS A 59 -4.96 -3.12 1.32
CA LYS A 59 -4.02 -4.16 0.85
C LYS A 59 -2.93 -3.58 -0.05
N LEU A 60 -1.84 -4.34 -0.19
CA LEU A 60 -0.79 -4.12 -1.19
C LEU A 60 -0.61 -5.41 -1.98
N THR A 61 -0.68 -5.33 -3.29
CA THR A 61 -0.53 -6.48 -4.20
C THR A 61 0.69 -6.26 -5.09
N ILE A 62 1.60 -7.24 -5.11
CA ILE A 62 2.76 -7.29 -6.00
C ILE A 62 2.50 -8.34 -7.06
N ILE A 63 2.65 -7.96 -8.32
CA ILE A 63 2.42 -8.80 -9.50
C ILE A 63 3.74 -8.88 -10.27
N ILE A 64 4.25 -10.09 -10.44
CA ILE A 64 5.47 -10.38 -11.19
C ILE A 64 5.06 -11.07 -12.49
N SER A 65 5.44 -10.49 -13.61
CA SER A 65 5.34 -11.07 -14.95
C SER A 65 6.74 -11.25 -15.55
N ASP A 66 6.86 -11.90 -16.71
CA ASP A 66 8.16 -12.19 -17.33
C ASP A 66 9.04 -10.96 -17.59
N SER A 67 8.43 -9.77 -17.74
CA SER A 67 9.16 -8.54 -18.07
C SER A 67 8.99 -7.41 -17.05
N ASN A 68 7.96 -7.48 -16.20
CA ASN A 68 7.56 -6.35 -15.36
C ASN A 68 7.25 -6.78 -13.92
N LEU A 69 7.62 -5.91 -13.00
CA LEU A 69 7.16 -5.90 -11.62
C LEU A 69 6.12 -4.79 -11.48
N THR A 70 4.90 -5.12 -11.14
CA THR A 70 3.83 -4.15 -10.86
C THR A 70 3.41 -4.26 -9.40
N PHE A 71 3.24 -3.14 -8.72
CA PHE A 71 2.53 -3.15 -7.44
C PHE A 71 1.30 -2.24 -7.48
N LYS A 72 0.30 -2.61 -6.68
CA LYS A 72 -0.98 -1.89 -6.53
C LYS A 72 -1.33 -1.78 -5.07
N MET A 73 -1.75 -0.60 -4.62
CA MET A 73 -2.28 -0.39 -3.27
C MET A 73 -3.81 -0.27 -3.32
N GLY A 74 -4.46 -0.92 -2.37
CA GLY A 74 -5.92 -0.91 -2.25
C GLY A 74 -6.63 -1.36 -3.53
N VAL A 75 -7.54 -0.51 -4.00
CA VAL A 75 -8.29 -0.71 -5.26
C VAL A 75 -7.45 -0.44 -6.52
N GLY A 76 -6.19 0.02 -6.38
CA GLY A 76 -5.28 0.25 -7.50
C GLY A 76 -5.13 1.70 -7.94
N ILE A 77 -5.66 2.68 -7.19
CA ILE A 77 -5.43 4.11 -7.45
C ILE A 77 -3.92 4.42 -7.41
N ILE A 78 -3.22 3.84 -6.44
CA ILE A 78 -1.77 3.94 -6.35
C ILE A 78 -1.19 2.65 -6.93
N GLN A 79 -0.64 2.73 -8.14
CA GLN A 79 0.06 1.62 -8.78
C GLN A 79 1.28 2.12 -9.54
N LYS A 80 2.30 1.27 -9.63
CA LYS A 80 3.49 1.50 -10.46
C LYS A 80 4.00 0.20 -11.04
N THR A 81 4.53 0.31 -12.25
CA THR A 81 5.13 -0.81 -12.99
C THR A 81 6.58 -0.48 -13.30
N TYR A 82 7.46 -1.43 -13.04
CA TYR A 82 8.89 -1.32 -13.28
C TYR A 82 9.32 -2.46 -14.21
N PRO A 83 9.98 -2.17 -15.34
CA PRO A 83 10.61 -3.21 -16.15
C PRO A 83 11.71 -3.92 -15.35
N ILE A 84 11.67 -5.25 -15.28
CA ILE A 84 12.64 -6.04 -14.49
C ILE A 84 14.08 -5.80 -14.96
N LYS A 85 14.27 -5.57 -16.26
CA LYS A 85 15.57 -5.26 -16.87
C LYS A 85 16.21 -3.96 -16.35
N GLU A 86 15.41 -3.00 -15.88
CA GLU A 86 15.91 -1.73 -15.33
C GLU A 86 16.26 -1.83 -13.84
N ILE A 87 15.85 -2.90 -13.17
CA ILE A 87 16.14 -3.11 -11.76
C ILE A 87 17.59 -3.59 -11.62
N LYS A 88 18.46 -2.79 -11.02
CA LYS A 88 19.87 -3.12 -10.79
C LYS A 88 20.03 -4.17 -9.69
N SER A 89 19.38 -3.96 -8.54
CA SER A 89 19.46 -4.85 -7.39
C SER A 89 18.10 -5.01 -6.72
N ILE A 90 17.86 -6.20 -6.19
CA ILE A 90 16.66 -6.56 -5.44
C ILE A 90 17.11 -7.27 -4.18
N LYS A 91 16.73 -6.78 -3.01
CA LYS A 91 17.08 -7.40 -1.74
C LYS A 91 15.97 -7.28 -0.71
N PRO A 92 15.86 -8.24 0.23
CA PRO A 92 14.98 -8.10 1.38
C PRO A 92 15.42 -6.91 2.22
N HIS A 93 14.46 -6.18 2.78
CA HIS A 93 14.72 -5.04 3.66
C HIS A 93 13.72 -5.02 4.81
N ARG A 94 14.19 -4.65 5.99
CA ARG A 94 13.34 -4.44 7.16
C ARG A 94 13.23 -2.94 7.47
N ASN A 95 12.03 -2.42 7.35
CA ASN A 95 11.72 -1.02 7.68
C ASN A 95 11.71 -0.82 9.19
N THR A 96 11.98 0.40 9.64
CA THR A 96 11.84 0.81 11.04
C THR A 96 10.41 1.27 11.33
N VAL A 97 10.05 1.35 12.62
CA VAL A 97 8.76 1.89 13.07
C VAL A 97 8.56 3.32 12.57
N LEU A 98 9.63 4.12 12.52
CA LEU A 98 9.60 5.52 12.07
C LEU A 98 9.19 5.68 10.61
N ASN A 99 9.43 4.66 9.78
CA ASN A 99 9.00 4.69 8.37
C ASN A 99 7.46 4.55 8.23
N GLY A 100 6.78 3.97 9.22
CA GLY A 100 5.33 3.87 9.28
C GLY A 100 4.71 3.08 8.12
N TRP A 101 3.44 3.36 7.87
CA TRP A 101 2.63 2.75 6.81
C TRP A 101 2.13 3.81 5.83
N GLY A 102 1.64 3.37 4.66
CA GLY A 102 1.19 4.22 3.57
C GLY A 102 2.27 4.45 2.53
N VAL A 103 2.21 5.60 1.87
CA VAL A 103 3.21 6.10 0.93
C VAL A 103 4.11 7.09 1.67
N ARG A 104 5.41 6.80 1.74
CA ARG A 104 6.37 7.59 2.50
C ARG A 104 7.60 7.93 1.67
N VAL A 105 8.11 9.13 1.88
CA VAL A 105 9.44 9.52 1.38
C VAL A 105 10.48 8.95 2.34
N ILE A 106 11.49 8.29 1.79
CA ILE A 106 12.65 7.75 2.51
C ILE A 106 13.93 8.33 1.91
N PRO A 107 15.07 8.28 2.60
CA PRO A 107 16.34 8.70 2.03
C PRO A 107 16.61 7.98 0.70
N GLY A 108 16.74 8.77 -0.37
CA GLY A 108 16.97 8.26 -1.72
C GLY A 108 15.75 7.73 -2.48
N GLY A 109 14.51 7.80 -1.91
CA GLY A 109 13.37 7.28 -2.66
C GLY A 109 12.03 7.23 -1.93
N TRP A 110 11.29 6.15 -2.17
CA TRP A 110 9.91 5.98 -1.69
C TRP A 110 9.69 4.61 -1.07
N LEU A 111 8.87 4.60 -0.02
CA LEU A 111 8.33 3.40 0.60
C LEU A 111 6.81 3.32 0.34
N TYR A 112 6.36 2.16 -0.11
CA TYR A 112 4.95 1.79 -0.26
C TYR A 112 4.69 0.60 0.67
N ASN A 113 3.95 0.80 1.76
CA ASN A 113 3.71 -0.23 2.76
C ASN A 113 2.32 -0.09 3.37
N VAL A 114 1.60 -1.18 3.58
CA VAL A 114 0.27 -1.20 4.21
C VAL A 114 0.26 -1.88 5.57
N SER A 115 1.27 -2.72 5.86
CA SER A 115 1.35 -3.49 7.11
C SER A 115 2.77 -4.02 7.34
N GLY A 116 3.09 -4.30 8.61
CA GLY A 116 4.35 -4.92 8.99
C GLY A 116 5.58 -4.04 8.71
N PHE A 117 6.76 -4.68 8.81
CA PHE A 117 8.05 -4.01 8.65
C PHE A 117 8.91 -4.61 7.55
N GLN A 118 8.48 -5.73 6.95
CA GLN A 118 9.22 -6.38 5.87
C GLN A 118 8.88 -5.74 4.53
N SER A 119 9.88 -5.65 3.66
CA SER A 119 9.75 -5.10 2.30
C SER A 119 10.81 -5.70 1.38
N ILE A 120 10.63 -5.51 0.09
CA ILE A 120 11.71 -5.62 -0.89
C ILE A 120 12.24 -4.22 -1.20
N GLU A 121 13.54 -4.06 -1.32
CA GLU A 121 14.21 -2.85 -1.77
C GLU A 121 14.71 -3.03 -3.19
N LEU A 122 14.29 -2.13 -4.06
CA LEU A 122 14.67 -2.06 -5.47
C LEU A 122 15.60 -0.88 -5.70
N THR A 123 16.70 -1.10 -6.40
CA THR A 123 17.54 -0.04 -6.98
C THR A 123 17.55 -0.19 -8.48
N PHE A 124 17.76 0.90 -9.22
CA PHE A 124 17.65 0.94 -10.66
C PHE A 124 18.99 1.27 -11.34
N THR A 125 19.13 0.83 -12.59
CA THR A 125 20.36 1.08 -13.37
C THR A 125 20.46 2.53 -13.83
N ASN A 126 19.33 3.13 -14.19
CA ASN A 126 19.26 4.44 -14.83
C ASN A 126 19.12 5.62 -13.83
N ASN A 127 18.95 5.33 -12.55
CA ASN A 127 18.84 6.36 -11.52
C ASN A 127 19.20 5.81 -10.14
N SER A 128 19.52 6.71 -9.21
CA SER A 128 19.87 6.37 -7.81
C SER A 128 18.64 6.21 -6.91
N LYS A 129 17.42 6.16 -7.47
CA LYS A 129 16.19 6.06 -6.67
C LYS A 129 16.06 4.69 -6.02
N ILE A 130 15.65 4.70 -4.76
CA ILE A 130 15.33 3.50 -4.00
C ILE A 130 13.80 3.39 -3.91
N ILE A 131 13.27 2.21 -4.23
CA ILE A 131 11.86 1.91 -4.04
C ILE A 131 11.75 0.73 -3.09
N ARG A 132 11.04 0.95 -1.96
CA ARG A 132 10.70 -0.12 -1.03
C ARG A 132 9.23 -0.45 -1.14
N ILE A 133 8.93 -1.75 -1.25
CA ILE A 133 7.56 -2.27 -1.39
C ILE A 133 7.32 -3.27 -0.27
N GLY A 134 6.34 -2.99 0.59
CA GLY A 134 5.96 -3.85 1.71
C GLY A 134 5.48 -5.23 1.25
N THR A 135 5.90 -6.26 1.97
CA THR A 135 5.47 -7.64 1.73
C THR A 135 5.74 -8.49 2.96
N ASN A 136 5.02 -9.61 3.11
CA ASN A 136 5.26 -10.59 4.16
C ASN A 136 6.26 -11.69 3.74
N VAL A 137 6.63 -11.76 2.46
CA VAL A 137 7.48 -12.81 1.87
C VAL A 137 8.60 -12.20 0.99
N PRO A 138 9.45 -11.33 1.56
CA PRO A 138 10.46 -10.61 0.78
C PRO A 138 11.48 -11.54 0.13
N GLU A 139 11.91 -12.61 0.81
CA GLU A 139 12.90 -13.57 0.32
C GLU A 139 12.38 -14.33 -0.91
N GLU A 140 11.12 -14.75 -0.87
CA GLU A 140 10.49 -15.47 -1.99
C GLU A 140 10.39 -14.57 -3.23
N ILE A 141 9.92 -13.34 -3.05
CA ILE A 141 9.81 -12.36 -4.14
C ILE A 141 11.20 -12.04 -4.74
N CYS A 142 12.21 -11.84 -3.90
CA CYS A 142 13.58 -11.61 -4.35
C CYS A 142 14.13 -12.79 -5.15
N SER A 143 13.89 -14.03 -4.68
CA SER A 143 14.29 -15.24 -5.39
C SER A 143 13.65 -15.35 -6.78
N GLU A 144 12.33 -15.11 -6.87
CA GLU A 144 11.61 -15.16 -8.15
C GLU A 144 12.10 -14.10 -9.14
N LEU A 145 12.26 -12.86 -8.70
CA LEU A 145 12.76 -11.78 -9.56
C LEU A 145 14.20 -12.02 -10.02
N ASN A 146 15.05 -12.60 -9.17
CA ASN A 146 16.42 -12.95 -9.55
C ASN A 146 16.48 -14.12 -10.56
N LYS A 147 15.50 -15.03 -10.56
CA LYS A 147 15.40 -16.10 -11.59
C LYS A 147 15.04 -15.53 -12.98
N ILE A 148 14.14 -14.54 -13.02
CA ILE A 148 13.71 -13.90 -14.27
C ILE A 148 14.81 -13.02 -14.84
N LYS A 149 15.65 -12.45 -13.99
CA LYS A 149 16.71 -11.52 -14.36
C LYS A 149 17.97 -12.22 -14.96
N LYS A 150 18.11 -13.53 -14.74
CA LYS A 150 19.17 -14.35 -15.35
C LYS A 150 18.87 -14.63 -16.82
#